data_33e528dd4ed6f8665e051a69a8aa28c8
#
_entry.id   33e528dd4ed6f8665e051a69a8aa28c8
#
_cell.length_a   1.000
_cell.length_b   1.000
_cell.length_c   1.000
_cell.angle_alpha   90.00
_cell.angle_beta   90.00
_cell.angle_gamma   90.00
#
_symmetry.space_group_name_H-M   'P 1'
#
loop_
_entity.id
_entity.type
_entity.pdbx_description
1 polymer ?
#
loop_
_entity_poly.entity_id
_entity_poly.type
_entity_poly.pdbx_seq_one_letter_code
_entity_poly.pdbx_strand_id
1 'polypeptide(L)'
;MSSSSQLNLPGVGKGRKGKGKPAATSGRRGAPARKKGGAGRGNGGGGKGGPRMPSLPPPPIPDTSLAQEAEQRYLAYALSVITARALPDVRDGLKPVQRRILYAMSHDLHLHPEGRHRKSAAVVGEVMGKYHPHGDVALYDAMVRMAQPFMMRAPLVDGHGNFGSPDGDAAAAMRY
;
A
#
# COMPACT_ATOMS: atom_id res chain seq x y z
N MET A 1 -40.51 36.37 -30.87
CA MET A 1 -41.51 36.32 -29.79
C MET A 1 -40.88 35.60 -28.61
N SER A 2 -40.63 36.42 -27.63
CA SER A 2 -39.98 36.15 -26.36
C SER A 2 -40.85 35.31 -25.44
N SER A 3 -40.25 34.36 -24.75
CA SER A 3 -40.89 33.86 -23.53
C SER A 3 -39.82 33.40 -22.55
N SER A 4 -39.47 34.31 -21.65
CA SER A 4 -38.68 34.07 -20.47
C SER A 4 -39.53 33.41 -19.41
N SER A 5 -39.13 32.21 -18.95
CA SER A 5 -39.74 31.62 -17.74
C SER A 5 -38.73 31.69 -16.60
N GLN A 6 -38.99 32.64 -15.72
CA GLN A 6 -38.32 32.76 -14.41
C GLN A 6 -38.87 31.65 -13.48
N LEU A 7 -38.01 30.85 -12.89
CA LEU A 7 -38.35 29.95 -11.78
C LEU A 7 -37.94 30.60 -10.45
N ASN A 8 -38.96 30.78 -9.65
CA ASN A 8 -39.00 31.41 -8.35
C ASN A 8 -38.45 30.47 -7.27
N LEU A 9 -37.53 30.94 -6.43
CA LEU A 9 -37.03 30.22 -5.27
C LEU A 9 -37.80 30.66 -4.02
N PRO A 10 -38.35 29.77 -3.21
CA PRO A 10 -38.89 30.13 -1.91
C PRO A 10 -37.91 29.82 -0.75
N GLY A 11 -37.75 30.80 0.12
CA GLY A 11 -37.75 30.60 1.56
C GLY A 11 -36.42 30.41 2.27
N VAL A 12 -35.78 31.51 2.58
CA VAL A 12 -34.81 31.65 3.68
C VAL A 12 -35.52 31.49 5.03
N GLY A 13 -35.23 30.42 5.75
CA GLY A 13 -35.64 30.19 7.14
C GLY A 13 -34.55 30.64 8.13
N LYS A 14 -34.85 31.68 8.89
CA LYS A 14 -34.02 32.24 9.96
C LYS A 14 -33.90 31.32 11.19
N GLY A 15 -32.71 31.16 11.68
CA GLY A 15 -32.31 31.32 13.07
C GLY A 15 -32.82 30.36 14.14
N ARG A 16 -31.87 29.68 14.76
CA ARG A 16 -31.97 29.41 16.21
C ARG A 16 -30.58 29.41 16.86
N LYS A 17 -30.35 30.45 17.66
CA LYS A 17 -29.26 30.51 18.65
C LYS A 17 -29.60 29.54 19.80
N GLY A 18 -28.67 28.68 20.14
CA GLY A 18 -28.69 27.86 21.34
C GLY A 18 -27.35 27.96 22.05
N LYS A 19 -27.34 28.72 23.12
CA LYS A 19 -26.25 28.83 24.11
C LYS A 19 -26.10 27.56 24.90
N GLY A 20 -24.88 27.26 25.32
CA GLY A 20 -24.64 26.30 26.40
C GLY A 20 -23.21 25.75 26.42
N LYS A 21 -22.28 26.50 27.02
CA LYS A 21 -21.16 25.88 27.75
C LYS A 21 -21.67 25.44 29.14
N PRO A 22 -21.11 24.40 29.78
CA PRO A 22 -20.05 24.68 30.71
C PRO A 22 -18.86 23.73 30.65
N ALA A 23 -17.77 24.27 31.15
CA ALA A 23 -16.54 23.60 31.50
C ALA A 23 -16.70 22.76 32.78
N ALA A 24 -15.94 21.69 32.85
CA ALA A 24 -15.40 21.06 34.06
C ALA A 24 -14.70 19.78 33.57
N THR A 25 -13.61 19.32 34.00
CA THR A 25 -12.65 19.46 35.07
C THR A 25 -11.57 18.42 34.81
N SER A 26 -10.35 18.83 35.01
CA SER A 26 -9.16 18.05 35.21
C SER A 26 -9.36 16.68 35.88
N GLY A 27 -8.88 15.66 35.20
CA GLY A 27 -8.67 14.33 35.79
C GLY A 27 -7.32 13.79 35.36
N ARG A 28 -6.25 14.29 35.94
CA ARG A 28 -4.95 13.62 35.94
C ARG A 28 -5.14 12.25 36.64
N ARG A 29 -5.11 11.18 35.91
CA ARG A 29 -4.88 9.85 36.47
C ARG A 29 -3.51 9.36 36.06
N GLY A 30 -2.74 9.16 37.09
CA GLY A 30 -1.38 8.76 37.21
C GLY A 30 -1.05 7.50 36.43
N ALA A 31 0.14 7.55 35.83
CA ALA A 31 0.81 6.38 35.29
C ALA A 31 1.10 5.39 36.44
N PRO A 32 0.88 4.08 36.24
CA PRO A 32 1.28 3.09 37.25
C PRO A 32 2.81 2.95 37.27
N ALA A 33 3.33 3.05 38.45
CA ALA A 33 4.72 2.87 38.79
C ALA A 33 5.25 1.50 38.34
N ARG A 34 6.37 1.57 37.65
CA ARG A 34 7.20 0.43 37.20
C ARG A 34 7.81 -0.21 38.45
N LYS A 35 7.25 -1.32 38.92
CA LYS A 35 7.83 -2.16 40.01
C LYS A 35 9.18 -2.70 39.52
N LYS A 36 10.23 -2.24 40.13
CA LYS A 36 11.52 -2.96 40.24
C LYS A 36 11.30 -4.14 41.19
N GLY A 37 11.46 -5.32 40.65
CA GLY A 37 11.38 -6.51 41.49
C GLY A 37 11.95 -7.72 40.81
N GLY A 38 12.95 -8.27 41.43
CA GLY A 38 13.26 -9.68 41.32
C GLY A 38 14.59 -10.05 40.67
N ALA A 39 15.63 -10.06 41.48
CA ALA A 39 16.80 -10.90 41.23
C ALA A 39 16.35 -12.36 41.10
N GLY A 40 16.36 -12.89 39.90
CA GLY A 40 16.10 -14.29 39.62
C GLY A 40 17.41 -15.03 39.35
N ARG A 41 17.66 -15.95 40.22
CA ARG A 41 18.74 -16.91 40.32
C ARG A 41 19.22 -17.45 38.98
N GLY A 42 20.54 -17.37 38.79
CA GLY A 42 21.25 -18.09 37.74
C GLY A 42 21.04 -19.60 37.89
N ASN A 43 20.41 -20.20 36.90
CA ASN A 43 20.42 -21.63 36.75
C ASN A 43 21.63 -21.97 35.86
N GLY A 44 22.74 -22.31 36.50
CA GLY A 44 23.93 -22.83 35.86
C GLY A 44 23.69 -24.24 35.33
N GLY A 45 23.05 -24.33 34.17
CA GLY A 45 23.00 -25.55 33.38
C GLY A 45 24.34 -25.71 32.66
N GLY A 46 25.28 -26.40 33.31
CA GLY A 46 26.52 -26.87 32.72
C GLY A 46 26.23 -27.88 31.60
N GLY A 47 25.93 -27.36 30.40
CA GLY A 47 25.93 -28.18 29.19
C GLY A 47 27.35 -28.64 28.93
N LYS A 48 27.63 -29.92 29.15
CA LYS A 48 28.87 -30.59 28.69
C LYS A 48 28.98 -30.34 27.21
N GLY A 49 29.88 -29.42 26.81
CA GLY A 49 30.21 -29.16 25.43
C GLY A 49 30.72 -30.45 24.80
N GLY A 50 29.94 -31.04 23.92
CA GLY A 50 30.43 -32.10 23.06
C GLY A 50 31.66 -31.63 22.27
N PRO A 51 32.49 -32.54 21.75
CA PRO A 51 33.68 -32.17 20.99
C PRO A 51 33.30 -31.24 19.85
N ARG A 52 33.76 -29.99 19.91
CA ARG A 52 33.59 -29.01 18.85
C ARG A 52 34.39 -29.55 17.64
N MET A 53 33.69 -30.00 16.63
CA MET A 53 34.33 -30.30 15.36
C MET A 53 35.14 -29.09 14.88
N PRO A 54 36.40 -29.26 14.48
CA PRO A 54 37.13 -28.13 13.93
C PRO A 54 36.38 -27.61 12.72
N SER A 55 36.02 -26.32 12.78
CA SER A 55 35.43 -25.67 11.64
C SER A 55 36.44 -25.63 10.52
N LEU A 56 36.11 -26.22 9.38
CA LEU A 56 36.95 -26.11 8.18
C LEU A 56 37.15 -24.63 7.88
N PRO A 57 38.35 -24.20 7.51
CA PRO A 57 38.59 -22.84 7.08
C PRO A 57 37.65 -22.52 5.92
N PRO A 58 37.08 -21.27 5.88
CA PRO A 58 36.24 -20.89 4.77
C PRO A 58 37.03 -21.05 3.45
N PRO A 59 36.35 -21.45 2.36
CA PRO A 59 37.03 -21.58 1.07
C PRO A 59 37.64 -20.20 0.69
N PRO A 60 38.82 -20.22 0.01
CA PRO A 60 39.44 -18.97 -0.42
C PRO A 60 38.49 -18.17 -1.29
N ILE A 61 38.37 -16.90 -0.97
CA ILE A 61 37.57 -15.97 -1.77
C ILE A 61 38.30 -15.76 -3.10
N PRO A 62 37.70 -16.10 -4.26
CA PRO A 62 38.34 -15.91 -5.54
C PRO A 62 38.61 -14.44 -5.79
N ASP A 63 39.82 -14.08 -6.20
CA ASP A 63 40.15 -12.77 -6.67
C ASP A 63 39.46 -12.49 -8.01
N THR A 64 38.41 -11.65 -7.97
CA THR A 64 37.65 -11.28 -9.16
C THR A 64 37.83 -9.80 -9.42
N SER A 65 37.98 -9.42 -10.67
CA SER A 65 37.99 -8.01 -11.06
C SER A 65 36.66 -7.36 -10.69
N LEU A 66 36.72 -6.22 -9.97
CA LEU A 66 35.53 -5.45 -9.60
C LEU A 66 34.66 -5.09 -10.81
N ALA A 67 35.30 -4.79 -11.94
CA ALA A 67 34.58 -4.47 -13.18
C ALA A 67 33.76 -5.66 -13.70
N GLN A 68 34.35 -6.85 -13.72
CA GLN A 68 33.67 -8.06 -14.18
C GLN A 68 32.51 -8.46 -13.27
N GLU A 69 32.73 -8.37 -11.97
CA GLU A 69 31.70 -8.69 -10.98
C GLU A 69 30.55 -7.69 -11.05
N ALA A 70 30.84 -6.39 -11.19
CA ALA A 70 29.85 -5.35 -11.36
C ALA A 70 29.01 -5.55 -12.64
N GLU A 71 29.65 -5.88 -13.76
CA GLU A 71 28.98 -6.15 -15.03
C GLU A 71 28.03 -7.34 -14.91
N GLN A 72 28.48 -8.47 -14.36
CA GLN A 72 27.66 -9.68 -14.20
C GLN A 72 26.46 -9.45 -13.28
N ARG A 73 26.69 -8.76 -12.14
CA ARG A 73 25.60 -8.44 -11.20
C ARG A 73 24.61 -7.46 -11.78
N TYR A 74 25.10 -6.46 -12.52
CA TYR A 74 24.22 -5.51 -13.19
C TYR A 74 23.37 -6.18 -14.28
N LEU A 75 23.96 -7.05 -15.07
CA LEU A 75 23.24 -7.82 -16.09
C LEU A 75 22.15 -8.72 -15.44
N ALA A 76 22.51 -9.44 -14.39
CA ALA A 76 21.59 -10.29 -13.66
C ALA A 76 20.42 -9.46 -13.05
N TYR A 77 20.73 -8.30 -12.47
CA TYR A 77 19.73 -7.39 -11.97
C TYR A 77 18.81 -6.86 -13.08
N ALA A 78 19.38 -6.37 -14.17
CA ALA A 78 18.60 -5.87 -15.32
C ALA A 78 17.66 -6.93 -15.88
N LEU A 79 18.15 -8.17 -16.07
CA LEU A 79 17.35 -9.29 -16.52
C LEU A 79 16.22 -9.63 -15.54
N SER A 80 16.50 -9.64 -14.24
CA SER A 80 15.47 -9.88 -13.21
C SER A 80 14.38 -8.84 -13.21
N VAL A 81 14.73 -7.56 -13.40
CA VAL A 81 13.75 -6.46 -13.49
C VAL A 81 12.88 -6.60 -14.74
N ILE A 82 13.46 -6.94 -15.87
CA ILE A 82 12.71 -7.13 -17.11
C ILE A 82 11.73 -8.30 -16.96
N THR A 83 12.19 -9.45 -16.53
CA THR A 83 11.37 -10.67 -16.47
C THR A 83 10.36 -10.67 -15.35
N ALA A 84 10.72 -10.16 -14.16
CA ALA A 84 9.87 -10.24 -12.98
C ALA A 84 9.04 -8.98 -12.71
N ARG A 85 9.25 -7.88 -13.42
CA ARG A 85 8.56 -6.61 -13.17
C ARG A 85 7.97 -5.96 -14.43
N ALA A 86 8.73 -5.90 -15.53
CA ALA A 86 8.35 -5.10 -16.69
C ALA A 86 7.45 -5.87 -17.66
N LEU A 87 7.70 -7.16 -17.88
CA LEU A 87 6.95 -7.96 -18.82
C LEU A 87 5.62 -8.46 -18.22
N PRO A 88 4.52 -8.34 -18.99
CA PRO A 88 3.28 -8.98 -18.63
C PRO A 88 3.37 -10.51 -18.79
N ASP A 89 2.63 -11.26 -17.98
CA ASP A 89 2.53 -12.70 -18.09
C ASP A 89 1.72 -13.09 -19.33
N VAL A 90 2.23 -14.06 -20.10
CA VAL A 90 1.58 -14.49 -21.35
C VAL A 90 0.20 -15.11 -21.14
N ARG A 91 -0.10 -15.60 -19.95
CA ARG A 91 -1.36 -16.27 -19.63
C ARG A 91 -2.52 -15.30 -19.41
N ASP A 92 -2.27 -14.19 -18.77
CA ASP A 92 -3.30 -13.22 -18.34
C ASP A 92 -3.01 -11.77 -18.76
N GLY A 93 -1.84 -11.51 -19.31
CA GLY A 93 -1.43 -10.16 -19.75
C GLY A 93 -1.12 -9.21 -18.58
N LEU A 94 -1.06 -9.70 -17.34
CA LEU A 94 -0.86 -8.88 -16.16
C LEU A 94 0.61 -8.76 -15.80
N LYS A 95 1.01 -7.55 -15.43
CA LYS A 95 2.27 -7.34 -14.71
C LYS A 95 2.11 -7.77 -13.25
N PRO A 96 3.20 -8.14 -12.55
CA PRO A 96 3.12 -8.60 -11.16
C PRO A 96 2.42 -7.61 -10.21
N VAL A 97 2.61 -6.30 -10.40
CA VAL A 97 1.95 -5.27 -9.58
C VAL A 97 0.42 -5.29 -9.78
N GLN A 98 -0.03 -5.43 -11.02
CA GLN A 98 -1.46 -5.49 -11.35
C GLN A 98 -2.12 -6.72 -10.72
N ARG A 99 -1.46 -7.88 -10.81
CA ARG A 99 -1.95 -9.12 -10.20
C ARG A 99 -2.05 -9.01 -8.68
N ARG A 100 -1.07 -8.38 -8.03
CA ARG A 100 -1.09 -8.15 -6.58
C ARG A 100 -2.24 -7.24 -6.16
N ILE A 101 -2.52 -6.19 -6.93
CA ILE A 101 -3.64 -5.30 -6.68
C ILE A 101 -4.97 -6.06 -6.78
N LEU A 102 -5.20 -6.78 -7.88
CA LEU A 102 -6.43 -7.56 -8.07
C LEU A 102 -6.58 -8.66 -7.01
N TYR A 103 -5.50 -9.33 -6.65
CA TYR A 103 -5.51 -10.33 -5.60
C TYR A 103 -5.92 -9.73 -4.24
N ALA A 104 -5.31 -8.63 -3.84
CA ALA A 104 -5.65 -7.97 -2.58
C ALA A 104 -7.10 -7.45 -2.58
N MET A 105 -7.57 -6.91 -3.71
CA MET A 105 -8.96 -6.46 -3.85
C MET A 105 -9.94 -7.61 -3.67
N SER A 106 -9.71 -8.73 -4.33
CA SER A 106 -10.61 -9.87 -4.31
C SER A 106 -10.49 -10.69 -3.01
N HIS A 107 -9.26 -11.04 -2.62
CA HIS A 107 -9.01 -11.99 -1.53
C HIS A 107 -9.05 -11.33 -0.14
N ASP A 108 -8.36 -10.21 0.03
CA ASP A 108 -8.24 -9.59 1.36
C ASP A 108 -9.37 -8.60 1.66
N LEU A 109 -9.75 -7.81 0.67
CA LEU A 109 -10.74 -6.76 0.85
C LEU A 109 -12.15 -7.18 0.42
N HIS A 110 -12.28 -8.36 -0.20
CA HIS A 110 -13.55 -8.92 -0.69
C HIS A 110 -14.35 -7.94 -1.55
N LEU A 111 -13.63 -7.21 -2.43
CA LEU A 111 -14.24 -6.29 -3.37
C LEU A 111 -14.72 -7.06 -4.60
N HIS A 112 -16.02 -7.10 -4.76
CA HIS A 112 -16.68 -7.71 -5.91
C HIS A 112 -17.31 -6.62 -6.79
N PRO A 113 -17.54 -6.85 -8.09
CA PRO A 113 -18.07 -5.85 -9.01
C PRO A 113 -19.39 -5.21 -8.55
N GLU A 114 -20.23 -5.97 -7.87
CA GLU A 114 -21.53 -5.50 -7.35
C GLU A 114 -21.45 -4.97 -5.89
N GLY A 115 -20.26 -4.99 -5.32
CA GLY A 115 -20.02 -4.60 -3.93
C GLY A 115 -19.92 -3.09 -3.73
N ARG A 116 -19.73 -2.70 -2.47
CA ARG A 116 -19.48 -1.31 -2.13
C ARG A 116 -18.06 -0.91 -2.49
N HIS A 117 -17.90 0.23 -3.12
CA HIS A 117 -16.59 0.82 -3.37
C HIS A 117 -15.87 1.14 -2.05
N ARG A 118 -14.57 0.98 -2.06
CA ARG A 118 -13.68 1.37 -0.96
C ARG A 118 -12.72 2.46 -1.42
N LYS A 119 -12.20 3.21 -0.45
CA LYS A 119 -11.17 4.23 -0.74
C LYS A 119 -9.94 3.57 -1.36
N SER A 120 -9.43 4.16 -2.42
CA SER A 120 -8.20 3.71 -3.09
C SER A 120 -7.03 3.56 -2.13
N ALA A 121 -6.91 4.46 -1.16
CA ALA A 121 -5.89 4.39 -0.12
C ALA A 121 -5.94 3.09 0.71
N ALA A 122 -7.12 2.48 0.91
CA ALA A 122 -7.24 1.21 1.61
C ALA A 122 -6.67 0.05 0.78
N VAL A 123 -6.92 0.06 -0.53
CA VAL A 123 -6.37 -0.94 -1.45
C VAL A 123 -4.85 -0.81 -1.54
N VAL A 124 -4.35 0.42 -1.74
CA VAL A 124 -2.91 0.71 -1.81
C VAL A 124 -2.19 0.29 -0.53
N GLY A 125 -2.76 0.61 0.64
CA GLY A 125 -2.19 0.25 1.93
C GLY A 125 -2.11 -1.26 2.15
N GLU A 126 -3.14 -2.00 1.77
CA GLU A 126 -3.18 -3.46 1.88
C GLU A 126 -2.13 -4.13 0.99
N VAL A 127 -2.05 -3.70 -0.27
CA VAL A 127 -1.06 -4.21 -1.23
C VAL A 127 0.37 -3.89 -0.79
N MET A 128 0.60 -2.66 -0.36
CA MET A 128 1.94 -2.23 0.09
C MET A 128 2.39 -2.99 1.34
N GLY A 129 1.49 -3.20 2.29
CA GLY A 129 1.81 -3.86 3.55
C GLY A 129 2.09 -5.35 3.43
N LYS A 130 1.44 -6.05 2.48
CA LYS A 130 1.53 -7.51 2.37
C LYS A 130 2.32 -8.01 1.18
N TYR A 131 2.21 -7.36 0.02
CA TYR A 131 2.62 -7.97 -1.25
C TYR A 131 3.66 -7.18 -2.02
N HIS A 132 3.73 -5.86 -1.82
CA HIS A 132 4.55 -5.01 -2.67
C HIS A 132 5.22 -3.90 -1.85
N PRO A 133 6.42 -4.15 -1.29
CA PRO A 133 7.13 -3.21 -0.42
C PRO A 133 7.83 -2.10 -1.24
N HIS A 134 7.03 -1.30 -1.96
CA HIS A 134 7.46 -0.16 -2.78
C HIS A 134 6.57 1.05 -2.51
N GLY A 135 6.86 2.19 -3.15
CA GLY A 135 6.13 3.42 -2.93
C GLY A 135 4.63 3.34 -3.28
N ASP A 136 3.82 4.01 -2.50
CA ASP A 136 2.37 4.10 -2.63
C ASP A 136 1.91 4.75 -3.94
N VAL A 137 2.65 5.75 -4.41
CA VAL A 137 2.35 6.46 -5.67
C VAL A 137 2.37 5.49 -6.85
N ALA A 138 3.40 4.65 -6.96
CA ALA A 138 3.51 3.70 -8.06
C ALA A 138 2.38 2.66 -8.06
N LEU A 139 1.93 2.23 -6.87
CA LEU A 139 0.79 1.33 -6.71
C LEU A 139 -0.51 2.01 -7.12
N TYR A 140 -0.70 3.26 -6.67
CA TYR A 140 -1.89 4.03 -7.02
C TYR A 140 -1.97 4.29 -8.51
N ASP A 141 -0.87 4.71 -9.15
CA ASP A 141 -0.81 4.95 -10.60
C ASP A 141 -1.12 3.67 -11.40
N ALA A 142 -0.62 2.53 -10.95
CA ALA A 142 -0.95 1.26 -11.59
C ALA A 142 -2.44 0.93 -11.48
N MET A 143 -3.05 1.16 -10.31
CA MET A 143 -4.48 0.93 -10.09
C MET A 143 -5.34 1.90 -10.91
N VAL A 144 -4.96 3.18 -10.98
CA VAL A 144 -5.64 4.19 -11.79
C VAL A 144 -5.69 3.77 -13.26
N ARG A 145 -4.55 3.32 -13.83
CA ARG A 145 -4.51 2.85 -15.21
C ARG A 145 -5.42 1.66 -15.47
N MET A 146 -5.58 0.77 -14.50
CA MET A 146 -6.51 -0.37 -14.62
C MET A 146 -7.99 0.03 -14.56
N ALA A 147 -8.30 1.21 -14.02
CA ALA A 147 -9.65 1.75 -13.97
C ALA A 147 -10.01 2.63 -15.18
N GLN A 148 -9.03 3.06 -15.97
CA GLN A 148 -9.25 3.99 -17.09
C GLN A 148 -9.71 3.26 -18.35
N PRO A 149 -10.93 3.53 -18.87
CA PRO A 149 -11.44 2.86 -20.06
C PRO A 149 -10.70 3.23 -21.35
N PHE A 150 -10.02 4.38 -21.34
CA PHE A 150 -9.20 4.81 -22.49
C PHE A 150 -7.78 4.21 -22.49
N MET A 151 -7.33 3.66 -21.36
CA MET A 151 -6.02 2.98 -21.24
C MET A 151 -6.12 1.47 -21.37
N MET A 152 -7.26 0.90 -21.02
CA MET A 152 -7.48 -0.54 -21.00
C MET A 152 -8.62 -0.90 -21.93
N ARG A 153 -8.42 -1.93 -22.76
CA ARG A 153 -9.51 -2.47 -23.59
C ARG A 153 -10.72 -2.91 -22.76
N ALA A 154 -10.45 -3.51 -21.61
CA ALA A 154 -11.44 -3.84 -20.62
C ALA A 154 -10.89 -3.40 -19.25
N PRO A 155 -11.49 -2.40 -18.60
CA PRO A 155 -11.08 -1.98 -17.27
C PRO A 155 -11.16 -3.15 -16.30
N LEU A 156 -10.11 -3.31 -15.50
CA LEU A 156 -10.00 -4.38 -14.49
C LEU A 156 -10.42 -3.92 -13.11
N VAL A 157 -10.53 -2.62 -12.91
CA VAL A 157 -10.95 -1.98 -11.67
C VAL A 157 -12.14 -1.08 -11.98
N ASP A 158 -13.23 -1.30 -11.28
CA ASP A 158 -14.38 -0.39 -11.30
C ASP A 158 -14.12 0.77 -10.35
N GLY A 159 -13.89 1.96 -10.92
CA GLY A 159 -13.55 3.17 -10.17
C GLY A 159 -14.74 4.10 -10.03
N HIS A 160 -15.02 4.52 -8.80
CA HIS A 160 -16.03 5.55 -8.52
C HIS A 160 -15.35 6.88 -8.17
N GLY A 161 -15.50 7.86 -9.04
CA GLY A 161 -14.87 9.18 -8.89
C GLY A 161 -14.00 9.58 -10.08
N ASN A 162 -13.07 10.52 -9.86
CA ASN A 162 -12.18 11.01 -10.91
C ASN A 162 -10.90 10.18 -10.98
N PHE A 163 -10.77 9.40 -12.04
CA PHE A 163 -9.57 8.63 -12.39
C PHE A 163 -8.80 9.23 -13.58
N GLY A 164 -9.03 10.50 -13.88
CA GLY A 164 -8.39 11.20 -14.98
C GLY A 164 -9.19 11.15 -16.29
N SER A 165 -8.74 11.90 -17.27
CA SER A 165 -9.38 11.96 -18.60
C SER A 165 -8.36 11.80 -19.74
N PRO A 166 -8.83 11.50 -20.97
CA PRO A 166 -7.96 11.51 -22.17
C PRO A 166 -7.35 12.88 -22.45
N ASP A 167 -7.98 13.96 -21.98
CA ASP A 167 -7.56 15.34 -22.19
C ASP A 167 -6.40 15.77 -21.28
N GLY A 168 -5.90 14.84 -20.46
CA GLY A 168 -4.73 15.05 -19.61
C GLY A 168 -5.02 15.42 -18.16
N ASP A 169 -6.28 15.36 -17.73
CA ASP A 169 -6.62 15.57 -16.31
C ASP A 169 -6.03 14.44 -15.46
N ALA A 170 -5.41 14.84 -14.36
CA ALA A 170 -4.87 13.89 -13.40
C ALA A 170 -5.99 13.23 -12.58
N ALA A 171 -5.75 11.99 -12.18
CA ALA A 171 -6.62 11.33 -11.23
C ALA A 171 -6.63 12.05 -9.88
N ALA A 172 -7.76 12.03 -9.18
CA ALA A 172 -7.87 12.56 -7.84
C ALA A 172 -6.91 11.84 -6.88
N ALA A 173 -6.51 12.49 -5.80
CA ALA A 173 -5.65 11.85 -4.79
C ALA A 173 -6.33 10.58 -4.22
N MET A 174 -5.54 9.55 -3.92
CA MET A 174 -6.02 8.22 -3.49
C MET A 174 -6.93 8.21 -2.26
N ARG A 175 -6.92 9.29 -1.46
CA ARG A 175 -7.79 9.44 -0.29
C ARG A 175 -9.25 9.74 -0.65
N TYR A 176 -9.52 10.19 -1.86
CA TYR A 176 -10.85 10.50 -2.35
C TYR A 176 -11.45 9.36 -3.15
#